data_8e880d27d5559c87fa9fae657ede7e7c
#
_entry.id   8e880d27d5559c87fa9fae657ede7e7c
#
_cell.length_a   1.000
_cell.length_b   1.000
_cell.length_c   1.000
_cell.angle_alpha   90.00
_cell.angle_beta   90.00
_cell.angle_gamma   90.00
#
_symmetry.space_group_name_H-M   'P 1'
#
loop_
_entity.id
_entity.type
_entity.pdbx_description
1 polymer ?
#
loop_
_entity_poly.entity_id
_entity_poly.type
_entity_poly.pdbx_seq_one_letter_code
_entity_poly.pdbx_strand_id
1 'polypeptide(L)'
;MDNTLKHLAIIMDGNGRWAKLKNKARAYGHKKGVKTLKDITIWCANHKLECLTLYAFSTENWKRPKSEVDFLMKMLKKYLKDERSTYLNNNIRFKAIGDLEGFSKELRDTILQLENDTRHFKDFTQVLALNYGSKNEISRAFKSLLESPPSNISLLESLENEISNRLDTRNLPEVDLLLRTGGEMRLSNFLLWQSSYAELFFTPILWPDFTPKDLENIISDFYKRVRKFGELKC
;
A
#
# COMPACT_ATOMS: atom_id res chain seq x y z
N MET A 1 -18.11 -18.00 -3.46
CA MET A 1 -17.14 -17.20 -2.66
C MET A 1 -17.72 -15.82 -2.45
N ASP A 2 -17.61 -15.29 -1.24
CA ASP A 2 -18.09 -13.98 -0.90
C ASP A 2 -17.31 -12.92 -1.67
N ASN A 3 -18.00 -12.07 -2.43
CA ASN A 3 -17.37 -10.94 -3.13
C ASN A 3 -17.17 -9.78 -2.13
N THR A 4 -16.49 -10.07 -1.01
CA THR A 4 -16.27 -9.09 0.05
C THR A 4 -14.93 -8.39 -0.17
N LEU A 5 -14.94 -7.06 -0.22
CA LEU A 5 -13.71 -6.26 -0.30
C LEU A 5 -13.05 -6.23 1.08
N LYS A 6 -11.95 -6.97 1.23
CA LYS A 6 -11.16 -7.01 2.47
C LYS A 6 -9.91 -6.15 2.38
N HIS A 7 -9.22 -6.20 1.24
CA HIS A 7 -7.95 -5.51 1.04
C HIS A 7 -7.98 -4.61 -0.19
N LEU A 8 -7.89 -3.31 0.07
CA LEU A 8 -7.73 -2.26 -0.93
C LEU A 8 -6.26 -1.85 -1.01
N ALA A 9 -5.68 -1.86 -2.22
CA ALA A 9 -4.35 -1.34 -2.50
C ALA A 9 -4.43 -0.09 -3.40
N ILE A 10 -3.71 1.00 -3.06
CA ILE A 10 -3.79 2.25 -3.82
C ILE A 10 -2.41 2.75 -4.24
N ILE A 11 -2.26 3.00 -5.55
CA ILE A 11 -1.14 3.79 -6.11
C ILE A 11 -1.56 5.25 -6.14
N MET A 12 -1.02 6.04 -5.24
CA MET A 12 -1.33 7.45 -5.01
C MET A 12 -0.62 8.37 -6.03
N ASP A 13 -1.05 8.29 -7.30
CA ASP A 13 -0.41 9.05 -8.38
C ASP A 13 -1.11 10.39 -8.64
N GLY A 14 -0.33 11.36 -9.13
CA GLY A 14 -0.83 12.66 -9.56
C GLY A 14 -0.41 13.85 -8.70
N ASN A 15 0.24 13.67 -7.54
CA ASN A 15 0.63 14.76 -6.64
C ASN A 15 1.43 15.88 -7.35
N GLY A 16 2.45 15.50 -8.13
CA GLY A 16 3.29 16.47 -8.82
C GLY A 16 2.57 17.18 -9.98
N ARG A 17 1.72 16.45 -10.73
CA ARG A 17 0.90 17.01 -11.83
C ARG A 17 -0.12 17.99 -11.28
N TRP A 18 -0.77 17.64 -10.19
CA TRP A 18 -1.72 18.51 -9.51
C TRP A 18 -1.09 19.84 -9.06
N ALA A 19 0.10 19.78 -8.45
CA ALA A 19 0.83 20.99 -8.06
C ALA A 19 1.17 21.86 -9.27
N LYS A 20 1.62 21.25 -10.37
CA LYS A 20 1.93 21.95 -11.62
C LYS A 20 0.69 22.67 -12.21
N LEU A 21 -0.48 22.02 -12.20
CA LEU A 21 -1.75 22.63 -12.63
C LEU A 21 -2.14 23.85 -11.78
N LYS A 22 -1.68 23.92 -10.54
CA LYS A 22 -1.90 25.05 -9.61
C LYS A 22 -0.74 26.06 -9.61
N ASN A 23 0.22 25.93 -10.54
CA ASN A 23 1.45 26.75 -10.58
C ASN A 23 2.22 26.72 -9.24
N LYS A 24 2.27 25.56 -8.60
CA LYS A 24 2.97 25.33 -7.32
C LYS A 24 4.09 24.29 -7.47
N ALA A 25 5.06 24.35 -6.56
CA ALA A 25 6.12 23.35 -6.47
C ALA A 25 5.53 21.95 -6.18
N ARG A 26 6.16 20.86 -6.66
CA ARG A 26 5.74 19.47 -6.48
C ARG A 26 5.48 19.12 -4.99
N ALA A 27 6.30 19.67 -4.10
CA ALA A 27 6.15 19.54 -2.65
C ALA A 27 4.75 19.95 -2.13
N TYR A 28 4.12 20.95 -2.75
CA TYR A 28 2.78 21.39 -2.38
C TYR A 28 1.71 20.31 -2.66
N GLY A 29 1.83 19.61 -3.80
CA GLY A 29 0.94 18.50 -4.13
C GLY A 29 1.09 17.33 -3.17
N HIS A 30 2.32 16.97 -2.79
CA HIS A 30 2.56 15.92 -1.80
C HIS A 30 1.97 16.27 -0.43
N LYS A 31 2.12 17.52 0.04
CA LYS A 31 1.47 17.98 1.29
C LYS A 31 -0.06 17.86 1.22
N LYS A 32 -0.66 18.20 0.08
CA LYS A 32 -2.12 18.07 -0.10
C LYS A 32 -2.53 16.60 -0.12
N GLY A 33 -1.75 15.74 -0.79
CA GLY A 33 -1.99 14.30 -0.87
C GLY A 33 -1.92 13.60 0.50
N VAL A 34 -1.18 14.13 1.48
CA VAL A 34 -1.20 13.62 2.87
C VAL A 34 -2.58 13.77 3.52
N LYS A 35 -3.28 14.88 3.25
CA LYS A 35 -4.64 15.05 3.75
C LYS A 35 -5.57 13.99 3.14
N THR A 36 -5.51 13.81 1.83
CA THR A 36 -6.28 12.77 1.12
C THR A 36 -6.01 11.38 1.71
N LEU A 37 -4.72 11.06 1.98
CA LEU A 37 -4.33 9.79 2.60
C LEU A 37 -5.05 9.59 3.94
N LYS A 38 -5.08 10.61 4.80
CA LYS A 38 -5.76 10.56 6.09
C LYS A 38 -7.27 10.35 5.90
N ASP A 39 -7.91 11.13 5.03
CA ASP A 39 -9.36 11.08 4.80
C ASP A 39 -9.77 9.67 4.28
N ILE A 40 -9.02 9.09 3.33
CA ILE A 40 -9.24 7.73 2.81
C ILE A 40 -8.99 6.67 3.87
N THR A 41 -7.93 6.80 4.68
CA THR A 41 -7.63 5.84 5.76
C THR A 41 -8.76 5.78 6.78
N ILE A 42 -9.24 6.94 7.25
CA ILE A 42 -10.35 7.02 8.20
C ILE A 42 -11.63 6.45 7.58
N TRP A 43 -11.88 6.76 6.31
CA TRP A 43 -13.03 6.20 5.60
C TRP A 43 -12.97 4.66 5.56
N CYS A 44 -11.83 4.07 5.20
CA CYS A 44 -11.65 2.61 5.14
C CYS A 44 -11.85 1.95 6.52
N ALA A 45 -11.29 2.53 7.58
CA ALA A 45 -11.46 2.05 8.94
C ALA A 45 -12.93 2.00 9.36
N ASN A 46 -13.72 3.06 9.00
CA ASN A 46 -15.13 3.16 9.34
C ASN A 46 -16.04 2.23 8.48
N HIS A 47 -15.56 1.73 7.33
CA HIS A 47 -16.32 0.91 6.39
C HIS A 47 -15.93 -0.57 6.43
N LYS A 48 -15.31 -1.03 7.53
CA LYS A 48 -15.00 -2.44 7.81
C LYS A 48 -14.09 -3.11 6.78
N LEU A 49 -13.22 -2.36 6.10
CA LEU A 49 -12.12 -2.98 5.38
C LEU A 49 -11.16 -3.62 6.40
N GLU A 50 -10.56 -4.75 6.06
CA GLU A 50 -9.54 -5.36 6.89
C GLU A 50 -8.15 -4.74 6.66
N CYS A 51 -7.87 -4.32 5.42
CA CYS A 51 -6.55 -3.82 5.02
C CYS A 51 -6.62 -2.71 3.96
N LEU A 52 -5.77 -1.69 4.13
CA LEU A 52 -5.50 -0.65 3.14
C LEU A 52 -3.98 -0.54 2.93
N THR A 53 -3.49 -0.90 1.74
CA THR A 53 -2.07 -0.71 1.39
C THR A 53 -1.89 0.49 0.47
N LEU A 54 -1.03 1.41 0.86
CA LEU A 54 -0.75 2.66 0.15
C LEU A 54 0.70 2.68 -0.36
N TYR A 55 0.89 2.92 -1.68
CA TYR A 55 2.21 3.02 -2.29
C TYR A 55 2.80 4.40 -2.03
N ALA A 56 3.53 4.55 -0.91
CA ALA A 56 4.03 5.85 -0.46
C ALA A 56 5.42 6.20 -1.03
N PHE A 57 6.32 5.21 -1.16
CA PHE A 57 7.66 5.42 -1.73
C PHE A 57 8.19 4.14 -2.38
N SER A 58 8.40 4.19 -3.71
CA SER A 58 8.94 3.05 -4.45
C SER A 58 10.47 3.02 -4.48
N THR A 59 11.06 1.84 -4.75
CA THR A 59 12.51 1.68 -4.96
C THR A 59 13.03 2.59 -6.08
N GLU A 60 12.22 2.84 -7.11
CA GLU A 60 12.57 3.71 -8.24
C GLU A 60 12.60 5.18 -7.84
N ASN A 61 11.93 5.58 -6.76
CA ASN A 61 11.88 6.98 -6.32
C ASN A 61 13.23 7.51 -5.80
N TRP A 62 14.17 6.65 -5.45
CA TRP A 62 15.54 7.06 -5.12
C TRP A 62 16.25 7.73 -6.31
N LYS A 63 15.83 7.48 -7.55
CA LYS A 63 16.37 8.11 -8.77
C LYS A 63 15.90 9.56 -8.95
N ARG A 64 14.98 10.05 -8.11
CA ARG A 64 14.52 11.44 -8.14
C ARG A 64 15.62 12.41 -7.66
N PRO A 65 15.51 13.71 -7.99
CA PRO A 65 16.43 14.69 -7.44
C PRO A 65 16.52 14.58 -5.91
N LYS A 66 17.75 14.68 -5.38
CA LYS A 66 18.01 14.51 -3.94
C LYS A 66 17.13 15.41 -3.07
N SER A 67 16.93 16.67 -3.50
CA SER A 67 16.06 17.63 -2.79
C SER A 67 14.60 17.16 -2.65
N GLU A 68 14.07 16.46 -3.70
CA GLU A 68 12.72 15.88 -3.65
C GLU A 68 12.70 14.68 -2.68
N VAL A 69 13.71 13.80 -2.75
CA VAL A 69 13.82 12.64 -1.84
C VAL A 69 13.92 13.10 -0.39
N ASP A 70 14.82 14.04 -0.09
CA ASP A 70 14.99 14.58 1.27
C ASP A 70 13.70 15.21 1.80
N PHE A 71 12.97 15.93 0.93
CA PHE A 71 11.66 16.47 1.28
C PHE A 71 10.64 15.36 1.62
N LEU A 72 10.56 14.30 0.79
CA LEU A 72 9.64 13.18 1.01
C LEU A 72 9.96 12.45 2.31
N MET A 73 11.24 12.24 2.64
CA MET A 73 11.65 11.60 3.90
C MET A 73 11.26 12.45 5.12
N LYS A 74 11.48 13.77 5.06
CA LYS A 74 11.06 14.69 6.13
C LYS A 74 9.53 14.69 6.28
N MET A 75 8.81 14.68 5.18
CA MET A 75 7.34 14.65 5.17
C MET A 75 6.80 13.35 5.74
N LEU A 76 7.35 12.19 5.35
CA LEU A 76 6.99 10.89 5.89
C LEU A 76 7.19 10.84 7.40
N LYS A 77 8.38 11.24 7.88
CA LYS A 77 8.67 11.27 9.32
C LYS A 77 7.69 12.17 10.07
N LYS A 78 7.41 13.37 9.53
CA LYS A 78 6.42 14.29 10.12
C LYS A 78 5.04 13.64 10.15
N TYR A 79 4.59 13.03 9.06
CA TYR A 79 3.31 12.34 8.98
C TYR A 79 3.17 11.27 10.07
N LEU A 80 4.15 10.38 10.21
CA LEU A 80 4.11 9.29 11.20
C LEU A 80 4.02 9.82 12.65
N LYS A 81 4.66 10.95 12.92
CA LYS A 81 4.59 11.60 14.26
C LYS A 81 3.26 12.30 14.49
N ASP A 82 2.83 13.11 13.53
CA ASP A 82 1.62 13.94 13.68
C ASP A 82 0.34 13.08 13.71
N GLU A 83 0.30 12.00 12.93
CA GLU A 83 -0.88 11.14 12.81
C GLU A 83 -0.93 10.00 13.82
N ARG A 84 0.06 9.87 14.72
CA ARG A 84 0.07 8.83 15.75
C ARG A 84 -1.24 8.80 16.55
N SER A 85 -1.74 9.98 16.97
CA SER A 85 -3.02 10.06 17.67
C SER A 85 -4.21 9.61 16.81
N THR A 86 -4.19 9.86 15.51
CA THR A 86 -5.23 9.39 14.57
C THR A 86 -5.29 7.86 14.55
N TYR A 87 -4.14 7.18 14.50
CA TYR A 87 -4.09 5.71 14.55
C TYR A 87 -4.64 5.17 15.87
N LEU A 88 -4.21 5.73 16.99
CA LEU A 88 -4.64 5.29 18.32
C LEU A 88 -6.14 5.52 18.56
N ASN A 89 -6.65 6.70 18.21
CA ASN A 89 -8.03 7.09 18.46
C ASN A 89 -9.03 6.35 17.56
N ASN A 90 -8.60 5.83 16.41
CA ASN A 90 -9.46 5.10 15.47
C ASN A 90 -9.18 3.59 15.45
N ASN A 91 -8.40 3.05 16.40
CA ASN A 91 -8.03 1.64 16.48
C ASN A 91 -7.40 1.09 15.19
N ILE A 92 -6.59 1.91 14.53
CA ILE A 92 -5.94 1.57 13.27
C ILE A 92 -4.58 0.93 13.57
N ARG A 93 -4.36 -0.30 13.15
CA ARG A 93 -3.03 -0.92 13.13
C ARG A 93 -2.22 -0.33 12.01
N PHE A 94 -1.02 0.14 12.31
CA PHE A 94 -0.05 0.58 11.32
C PHE A 94 0.93 -0.56 11.00
N LYS A 95 1.30 -0.72 9.72
CA LYS A 95 2.36 -1.62 9.26
C LYS A 95 3.14 -0.95 8.13
N ALA A 96 4.45 -1.11 8.10
CA ALA A 96 5.30 -0.77 6.97
C ALA A 96 5.73 -2.05 6.23
N ILE A 97 5.82 -1.98 4.90
CA ILE A 97 6.41 -3.02 4.04
C ILE A 97 7.45 -2.39 3.13
N GLY A 98 8.42 -3.20 2.69
CA GLY A 98 9.55 -2.79 1.85
C GLY A 98 10.88 -2.85 2.59
N ASP A 99 11.95 -2.44 1.92
CA ASP A 99 13.30 -2.46 2.47
C ASP A 99 13.57 -1.19 3.29
N LEU A 100 13.38 -1.28 4.60
CA LEU A 100 13.55 -0.14 5.52
C LEU A 100 15.02 0.20 5.79
N GLU A 101 15.99 -0.66 5.45
CA GLU A 101 17.41 -0.42 5.69
C GLU A 101 17.94 0.80 4.92
N GLY A 102 17.33 1.14 3.79
CA GLY A 102 17.65 2.35 3.03
C GLY A 102 17.33 3.68 3.74
N PHE A 103 16.59 3.66 4.86
CA PHE A 103 16.20 4.87 5.60
C PHE A 103 17.16 5.19 6.75
N SER A 104 17.15 6.46 7.17
CA SER A 104 17.89 6.88 8.37
C SER A 104 17.39 6.12 9.61
N LYS A 105 18.31 5.89 10.57
CA LYS A 105 17.96 5.25 11.84
C LYS A 105 16.75 5.93 12.51
N GLU A 106 16.73 7.26 12.53
CA GLU A 106 15.64 8.01 13.16
C GLU A 106 14.27 7.77 12.49
N LEU A 107 14.22 7.62 11.15
CA LEU A 107 12.98 7.31 10.46
C LEU A 107 12.54 5.86 10.72
N ARG A 108 13.49 4.92 10.71
CA ARG A 108 13.22 3.52 11.07
C ARG A 108 12.66 3.40 12.49
N ASP A 109 13.31 4.06 13.46
CA ASP A 109 12.85 4.07 14.85
C ASP A 109 11.43 4.64 14.97
N THR A 110 11.11 5.69 14.19
CA THR A 110 9.75 6.27 14.16
C THR A 110 8.71 5.30 13.60
N ILE A 111 9.05 4.54 12.53
CA ILE A 111 8.20 3.51 11.92
C ILE A 111 7.95 2.40 12.95
N LEU A 112 9.00 1.82 13.51
CA LEU A 112 8.92 0.72 14.46
C LEU A 112 8.15 1.11 15.73
N GLN A 113 8.32 2.36 16.20
CA GLN A 113 7.57 2.87 17.35
C GLN A 113 6.07 2.88 17.05
N LEU A 114 5.63 3.39 15.89
CA LEU A 114 4.22 3.43 15.53
C LEU A 114 3.64 2.02 15.31
N GLU A 115 4.39 1.10 14.69
CA GLU A 115 3.98 -0.31 14.58
C GLU A 115 3.77 -0.93 15.97
N ASN A 116 4.71 -0.73 16.89
CA ASN A 116 4.62 -1.26 18.24
C ASN A 116 3.44 -0.67 19.02
N ASP A 117 3.21 0.64 18.93
CA ASP A 117 2.12 1.33 19.61
C ASP A 117 0.74 0.85 19.17
N THR A 118 0.61 0.41 17.92
CA THR A 118 -0.67 0.03 17.29
C THR A 118 -0.84 -1.48 17.06
N ARG A 119 0.16 -2.31 17.41
CA ARG A 119 0.18 -3.76 17.13
C ARG A 119 -1.00 -4.54 17.72
N HIS A 120 -1.62 -4.02 18.77
CA HIS A 120 -2.72 -4.67 19.47
C HIS A 120 -4.07 -4.49 18.78
N PHE A 121 -4.22 -3.53 17.85
CA PHE A 121 -5.42 -3.37 17.05
C PHE A 121 -5.49 -4.46 15.97
N LYS A 122 -6.70 -4.98 15.69
CA LYS A 122 -6.90 -6.15 14.81
C LYS A 122 -7.90 -5.94 13.70
N ASP A 123 -8.81 -4.96 13.84
CA ASP A 123 -9.95 -4.83 12.95
C ASP A 123 -9.58 -4.20 11.60
N PHE A 124 -8.66 -3.24 11.59
CA PHE A 124 -8.20 -2.58 10.38
C PHE A 124 -6.70 -2.31 10.42
N THR A 125 -6.01 -2.67 9.33
CA THR A 125 -4.58 -2.42 9.16
C THR A 125 -4.33 -1.45 8.00
N GLN A 126 -3.72 -0.29 8.29
CA GLN A 126 -3.11 0.53 7.24
C GLN A 126 -1.67 0.12 7.02
N VAL A 127 -1.33 -0.17 5.77
CA VAL A 127 0.01 -0.54 5.34
C VAL A 127 0.62 0.58 4.49
N LEU A 128 1.81 1.06 4.82
CA LEU A 128 2.60 1.93 3.95
C LEU A 128 3.70 1.13 3.27
N ALA A 129 3.67 1.07 1.94
CA ALA A 129 4.75 0.53 1.13
C ALA A 129 5.85 1.59 0.98
N LEU A 130 6.98 1.36 1.66
CA LEU A 130 8.09 2.28 1.85
C LEU A 130 9.39 1.66 1.32
N ASN A 131 10.07 2.34 0.38
CA ASN A 131 11.20 1.75 -0.35
C ASN A 131 10.84 0.35 -0.88
N TYR A 132 9.61 0.28 -1.42
CA TYR A 132 8.99 -0.95 -1.84
C TYR A 132 9.07 -1.12 -3.37
N GLY A 133 9.27 -2.34 -3.81
CA GLY A 133 9.11 -2.79 -5.18
C GLY A 133 8.89 -4.30 -5.17
N SER A 134 7.84 -4.79 -5.83
CA SER A 134 7.46 -6.20 -5.77
C SER A 134 8.57 -7.15 -6.23
N LYS A 135 9.34 -6.78 -7.27
CA LYS A 135 10.51 -7.59 -7.70
C LYS A 135 11.57 -7.68 -6.60
N ASN A 136 11.81 -6.61 -5.84
CA ASN A 136 12.74 -6.63 -4.71
C ASN A 136 12.20 -7.49 -3.57
N GLU A 137 10.93 -7.35 -3.23
CA GLU A 137 10.26 -8.15 -2.20
C GLU A 137 10.35 -9.65 -2.52
N ILE A 138 9.96 -10.06 -3.75
CA ILE A 138 10.01 -11.45 -4.21
C ILE A 138 11.48 -11.97 -4.15
N SER A 139 12.45 -11.16 -4.58
CA SER A 139 13.86 -11.53 -4.51
C SER A 139 14.36 -11.74 -3.07
N ARG A 140 13.91 -10.92 -2.11
CA ARG A 140 14.20 -11.07 -0.68
C ARG A 140 13.52 -12.33 -0.11
N ALA A 141 12.29 -12.59 -0.47
CA ALA A 141 11.57 -13.81 -0.07
C ALA A 141 12.27 -15.06 -0.59
N PHE A 142 12.69 -15.06 -1.87
CA PHE A 142 13.43 -16.18 -2.46
C PHE A 142 14.82 -16.37 -1.82
N LYS A 143 15.53 -15.29 -1.56
CA LYS A 143 16.82 -15.36 -0.83
C LYS A 143 16.62 -16.00 0.54
N SER A 144 15.62 -15.56 1.31
CA SER A 144 15.28 -16.15 2.60
C SER A 144 14.94 -17.63 2.51
N LEU A 145 14.26 -18.05 1.43
CA LEU A 145 13.95 -19.46 1.17
C LEU A 145 15.23 -20.29 0.95
N LEU A 146 16.20 -19.76 0.20
CA LEU A 146 17.49 -20.42 -0.03
C LEU A 146 18.34 -20.54 1.26
N GLU A 147 18.28 -19.52 2.12
CA GLU A 147 19.02 -19.49 3.39
C GLU A 147 18.39 -20.39 4.46
N SER A 148 17.08 -20.63 4.38
CA SER A 148 16.33 -21.46 5.34
C SER A 148 15.27 -22.29 4.62
N PRO A 149 15.69 -23.32 3.85
CA PRO A 149 14.78 -24.17 3.11
C PRO A 149 13.93 -25.01 4.07
N PRO A 150 12.63 -25.17 3.83
CA PRO A 150 11.80 -26.10 4.60
C PRO A 150 12.19 -27.55 4.30
N SER A 151 11.98 -28.43 5.27
CA SER A 151 12.40 -29.83 5.23
C SER A 151 11.76 -30.69 4.13
N ASN A 152 10.59 -30.28 3.62
CA ASN A 152 9.79 -31.00 2.63
C ASN A 152 9.16 -30.03 1.60
N ILE A 153 9.91 -29.63 0.57
CA ILE A 153 9.32 -29.00 -0.61
C ILE A 153 9.18 -30.08 -1.68
N SER A 154 8.04 -30.76 -1.73
CA SER A 154 7.80 -31.79 -2.74
C SER A 154 6.87 -31.35 -3.88
N LEU A 155 6.11 -30.29 -3.69
CA LEU A 155 5.09 -29.81 -4.64
C LEU A 155 5.28 -28.32 -4.94
N LEU A 156 4.96 -27.90 -6.17
CA LEU A 156 5.01 -26.49 -6.59
C LEU A 156 4.10 -25.60 -5.71
N GLU A 157 2.91 -26.08 -5.35
CA GLU A 157 1.99 -25.39 -4.44
C GLU A 157 2.60 -25.12 -3.07
N SER A 158 3.39 -26.06 -2.53
CA SER A 158 4.14 -25.86 -1.28
C SER A 158 5.15 -24.72 -1.43
N LEU A 159 5.81 -24.59 -2.58
CA LEU A 159 6.77 -23.53 -2.86
C LEU A 159 6.11 -22.16 -2.97
N GLU A 160 4.95 -22.05 -3.61
CA GLU A 160 4.17 -20.81 -3.68
C GLU A 160 3.76 -20.33 -2.29
N ASN A 161 3.29 -21.25 -1.44
CA ASN A 161 2.95 -20.96 -0.05
C ASN A 161 4.18 -20.52 0.77
N GLU A 162 5.33 -21.17 0.57
CA GLU A 162 6.58 -20.81 1.23
C GLU A 162 7.10 -19.43 0.81
N ILE A 163 6.93 -19.05 -0.45
CA ILE A 163 7.25 -17.71 -0.92
C ILE A 163 6.28 -16.70 -0.28
N SER A 164 4.98 -16.97 -0.33
CA SER A 164 3.95 -16.08 0.23
C SER A 164 4.17 -15.83 1.72
N ASN A 165 4.58 -16.87 2.49
CA ASN A 165 4.91 -16.77 3.91
C ASN A 165 6.19 -15.95 4.21
N ARG A 166 7.00 -15.65 3.19
CA ARG A 166 8.23 -14.85 3.31
C ARG A 166 8.09 -13.44 2.73
N LEU A 167 6.95 -13.12 2.10
CA LEU A 167 6.65 -11.76 1.66
C LEU A 167 6.42 -10.83 2.87
N ASP A 168 6.65 -9.54 2.67
CA ASP A 168 6.38 -8.52 3.69
C ASP A 168 4.89 -8.46 4.06
N THR A 169 4.03 -8.88 3.14
CA THR A 169 2.57 -8.94 3.26
C THR A 169 2.04 -10.22 3.92
N ARG A 170 2.92 -11.13 4.35
CA ARG A 170 2.48 -12.32 5.09
C ARG A 170 1.55 -11.93 6.24
N ASN A 171 0.51 -12.70 6.45
CA ASN A 171 -0.54 -12.44 7.44
C ASN A 171 -1.44 -11.21 7.15
N LEU A 172 -1.41 -10.68 5.93
CA LEU A 172 -2.42 -9.77 5.41
C LEU A 172 -3.35 -10.54 4.45
N PRO A 173 -4.60 -10.12 4.28
CA PRO A 173 -5.44 -10.69 3.23
C PRO A 173 -4.86 -10.40 1.84
N GLU A 174 -5.16 -11.26 0.86
CA GLU A 174 -4.84 -11.01 -0.54
C GLU A 174 -5.50 -9.70 -1.03
N VAL A 175 -4.92 -9.08 -2.04
CA VAL A 175 -5.47 -7.83 -2.60
C VAL A 175 -6.72 -8.13 -3.41
N ASP A 176 -7.86 -7.59 -3.01
CA ASP A 176 -9.11 -7.71 -3.77
C ASP A 176 -9.25 -6.65 -4.85
N LEU A 177 -8.85 -5.41 -4.53
CA LEU A 177 -8.96 -4.24 -5.39
C LEU A 177 -7.67 -3.44 -5.38
N LEU A 178 -7.07 -3.26 -6.55
CA LEU A 178 -5.94 -2.36 -6.74
C LEU A 178 -6.40 -1.14 -7.55
N LEU A 179 -6.32 0.02 -6.92
CA LEU A 179 -6.70 1.31 -7.48
C LEU A 179 -5.46 2.14 -7.81
N ARG A 180 -5.45 2.78 -8.98
CA ARG A 180 -4.47 3.82 -9.29
C ARG A 180 -5.16 5.11 -9.71
N THR A 181 -4.80 6.21 -9.04
CA THR A 181 -5.21 7.56 -9.39
C THR A 181 -4.29 8.17 -10.44
N GLY A 182 -4.71 9.27 -11.08
CA GLY A 182 -3.85 10.04 -11.98
C GLY A 182 -3.82 9.59 -13.43
N GLY A 183 -4.70 8.66 -13.86
CA GLY A 183 -4.92 8.33 -15.27
C GLY A 183 -3.93 7.35 -15.91
N GLU A 184 -2.91 6.90 -15.19
CA GLU A 184 -1.95 5.93 -15.69
C GLU A 184 -2.44 4.50 -15.44
N MET A 185 -2.35 3.63 -16.47
CA MET A 185 -2.87 2.25 -16.45
C MET A 185 -1.72 1.23 -16.37
N ARG A 186 -1.00 1.21 -15.25
CA ARG A 186 0.10 0.27 -14.98
C ARG A 186 0.30 0.09 -13.47
N LEU A 187 0.87 -1.04 -13.05
CA LEU A 187 1.09 -1.40 -11.65
C LEU A 187 2.39 -0.82 -11.08
N SER A 188 3.33 -0.43 -11.92
CA SER A 188 4.60 0.18 -11.52
C SER A 188 5.33 -0.59 -10.41
N ASN A 189 5.43 -1.92 -10.55
CA ASN A 189 6.13 -2.80 -9.62
C ASN A 189 5.52 -2.82 -8.20
N PHE A 190 4.20 -2.61 -8.10
CA PHE A 190 3.46 -2.61 -6.85
C PHE A 190 2.64 -3.88 -6.68
N LEU A 191 2.87 -4.62 -5.60
CA LEU A 191 2.13 -5.81 -5.15
C LEU A 191 1.83 -6.84 -6.25
N LEU A 192 2.80 -7.14 -7.16
CA LEU A 192 2.57 -8.01 -8.32
C LEU A 192 2.13 -9.41 -7.93
N TRP A 193 2.72 -9.99 -6.89
CA TRP A 193 2.35 -11.31 -6.37
C TRP A 193 0.96 -11.28 -5.76
N GLN A 194 0.71 -10.35 -4.87
CA GLN A 194 -0.51 -10.24 -4.07
C GLN A 194 -1.73 -9.80 -4.88
N SER A 195 -1.53 -9.19 -6.05
CA SER A 195 -2.61 -8.71 -6.92
C SER A 195 -2.93 -9.62 -8.09
N SER A 196 -2.47 -10.88 -8.06
CA SER A 196 -2.66 -11.86 -9.15
C SER A 196 -4.13 -12.04 -9.54
N TYR A 197 -5.05 -11.93 -8.61
CA TYR A 197 -6.50 -12.01 -8.80
C TYR A 197 -7.25 -10.75 -8.39
N ALA A 198 -6.53 -9.64 -8.18
CA ALA A 198 -7.16 -8.38 -7.81
C ALA A 198 -7.91 -7.75 -8.99
N GLU A 199 -9.06 -7.14 -8.69
CA GLU A 199 -9.71 -6.25 -9.64
C GLU A 199 -8.90 -4.96 -9.79
N LEU A 200 -8.63 -4.54 -11.02
CA LEU A 200 -7.85 -3.33 -11.32
C LEU A 200 -8.77 -2.18 -11.69
N PHE A 201 -8.60 -1.04 -11.00
CA PHE A 201 -9.30 0.19 -11.31
C PHE A 201 -8.32 1.34 -11.53
N PHE A 202 -8.59 2.13 -12.56
CA PHE A 202 -7.80 3.29 -12.93
C PHE A 202 -8.71 4.50 -13.03
N THR A 203 -8.35 5.61 -12.37
CA THR A 203 -9.12 6.86 -12.43
C THR A 203 -8.24 8.01 -12.89
N PRO A 204 -8.76 8.93 -13.74
CA PRO A 204 -8.03 10.12 -14.14
C PRO A 204 -7.89 11.14 -13.01
N ILE A 205 -8.65 11.01 -11.91
CA ILE A 205 -8.59 11.92 -10.77
C ILE A 205 -7.19 11.90 -10.19
N LEU A 206 -6.58 13.07 -10.01
CA LEU A 206 -5.26 13.19 -9.37
C LEU A 206 -5.40 12.99 -7.86
N TRP A 207 -4.43 12.29 -7.23
CA TRP A 207 -4.53 11.91 -5.82
C TRP A 207 -4.94 13.05 -4.86
N PRO A 208 -4.42 14.30 -4.95
CA PRO A 208 -4.85 15.37 -4.06
C PRO A 208 -6.32 15.78 -4.14
N ASP A 209 -6.99 15.48 -5.24
CA ASP A 209 -8.42 15.77 -5.46
C ASP A 209 -9.31 14.53 -5.28
N PHE A 210 -8.71 13.36 -5.05
CA PHE A 210 -9.45 12.12 -4.81
C PHE A 210 -10.16 12.15 -3.45
N THR A 211 -11.42 11.77 -3.44
CA THR A 211 -12.29 11.88 -2.26
C THR A 211 -12.83 10.53 -1.79
N PRO A 212 -13.30 10.41 -0.54
CA PRO A 212 -14.04 9.23 -0.08
C PRO A 212 -15.23 8.88 -0.97
N LYS A 213 -15.91 9.89 -1.56
CA LYS A 213 -17.03 9.67 -2.47
C LYS A 213 -16.61 9.01 -3.78
N ASP A 214 -15.45 9.39 -4.32
CA ASP A 214 -14.88 8.73 -5.50
C ASP A 214 -14.55 7.26 -5.19
N LEU A 215 -14.01 6.99 -3.99
CA LEU A 215 -13.73 5.64 -3.53
C LEU A 215 -15.02 4.81 -3.40
N GLU A 216 -16.09 5.35 -2.81
CA GLU A 216 -17.38 4.68 -2.71
C GLU A 216 -17.92 4.27 -4.10
N ASN A 217 -17.83 5.16 -5.09
CA ASN A 217 -18.27 4.87 -6.45
C ASN A 217 -17.47 3.70 -7.06
N ILE A 218 -16.14 3.70 -6.87
CA ILE A 218 -15.25 2.61 -7.36
C ILE A 218 -15.59 1.29 -6.66
N ILE A 219 -15.82 1.30 -5.35
CA ILE A 219 -16.20 0.12 -4.58
C ILE A 219 -17.58 -0.39 -5.01
N SER A 220 -18.53 0.50 -5.30
CA SER A 220 -19.82 0.12 -5.88
C SER A 220 -19.65 -0.62 -7.22
N ASP A 221 -18.73 -0.13 -8.07
CA ASP A 221 -18.44 -0.80 -9.35
C ASP A 221 -17.69 -2.12 -9.16
N PHE A 222 -16.81 -2.21 -8.16
CA PHE A 222 -16.17 -3.48 -7.76
C PHE A 222 -17.22 -4.55 -7.44
N TYR A 223 -18.23 -4.22 -6.63
CA TYR A 223 -19.27 -5.18 -6.23
C TYR A 223 -20.20 -5.63 -7.39
N LYS A 224 -20.23 -4.88 -8.49
CA LYS A 224 -20.96 -5.29 -9.70
C LYS A 224 -20.19 -6.32 -10.54
N ARG A 225 -18.89 -6.49 -10.31
CA ARG A 225 -18.07 -7.43 -11.07
C ARG A 225 -18.22 -8.86 -10.56
N VAL A 226 -18.22 -9.81 -11.47
CA VAL A 226 -18.24 -11.26 -11.16
C VAL A 226 -16.79 -11.76 -11.15
N ARG A 227 -16.25 -12.06 -9.98
CA ARG A 227 -14.90 -12.62 -9.81
C ARG A 227 -14.95 -14.15 -9.98
N LYS A 228 -14.26 -14.70 -10.97
CA LYS A 228 -14.34 -16.13 -11.33
C LYS A 228 -13.19 -16.97 -10.78
N PHE A 229 -12.06 -16.41 -10.38
CA PHE A 229 -10.86 -17.11 -9.85
C PHE A 229 -10.44 -18.34 -10.67
N GLY A 230 -10.62 -18.30 -12.01
CA GLY A 230 -10.34 -19.42 -12.89
C GLY A 230 -11.45 -20.48 -12.98
N GLU A 231 -12.53 -20.39 -12.22
CA GLU A 231 -13.65 -21.32 -12.28
C GLU A 231 -14.70 -20.91 -13.31
N LEU A 232 -15.22 -21.90 -14.05
CA LEU A 232 -16.41 -21.72 -14.87
C LEU A 232 -17.63 -21.81 -13.92
N LYS A 233 -18.25 -20.68 -13.62
CA LYS A 233 -19.60 -20.71 -13.04
C LYS A 233 -20.58 -20.95 -14.18
N CYS A 234 -21.12 -22.17 -14.24
CA CYS A 234 -22.28 -22.49 -15.06
C CYS A 234 -23.52 -21.78 -14.53
#